data_83f21280b40fc2cef1079de1c8cd8f7c
#
_entry.id   83f21280b40fc2cef1079de1c8cd8f7c
#
_cell.length_a   1.000
_cell.length_b   1.000
_cell.length_c   1.000
_cell.angle_alpha   90.00
_cell.angle_beta   90.00
_cell.angle_gamma   90.00
#
_symmetry.space_group_name_H-M   'P 1'
#
loop_
_entity.id
_entity.type
_entity.pdbx_description
1 polymer ?
#
loop_
_entity_poly.entity_id
_entity_poly.type
_entity_poly.pdbx_seq_one_letter_code
_entity_poly.pdbx_strand_id
1 'polypeptide(L)'
;MKNILIKTARRKNYLDISDLESKIKFTDKTIFSSIDSESIELSVPEEEINLLINKVLEYKLNDNFYIDDEKVTIKEIKLTEHKRKAEEKKFKIKNNSLTIVFKSPTIFKVGYNFLDFSVSLLFLLSAKKYNRFLKDNKIILDKEELEKINVVEENLEKAEFNSFMGEVKLDFSNISDEEKEKYERILNFILKNGVAYKHKKHYGKINLI
;
A
#
# COMPACT_ATOMS: atom_id res chain seq x y z
N MET A 1 -14.44 0.64 5.95
CA MET A 1 -13.79 1.56 4.98
C MET A 1 -14.53 1.49 3.66
N LYS A 2 -14.74 2.62 3.01
CA LYS A 2 -15.32 2.69 1.66
C LYS A 2 -14.28 3.26 0.71
N ASN A 3 -14.39 2.95 -0.57
CA ASN A 3 -13.50 3.48 -1.58
C ASN A 3 -14.13 4.68 -2.28
N ILE A 4 -13.33 5.70 -2.49
CA ILE A 4 -13.69 6.86 -3.30
C ILE A 4 -12.79 6.84 -4.53
N LEU A 5 -13.41 6.82 -5.71
CA LEU A 5 -12.75 6.95 -6.98
C LEU A 5 -12.96 8.38 -7.49
N ILE A 6 -11.87 9.12 -7.67
CA ILE A 6 -11.86 10.45 -8.27
C ILE A 6 -11.27 10.32 -9.67
N LYS A 7 -12.10 10.48 -10.70
CA LYS A 7 -11.60 10.57 -12.07
C LYS A 7 -11.10 11.97 -12.35
N THR A 8 -9.89 12.05 -12.91
CA THR A 8 -9.20 13.30 -13.19
C THR A 8 -8.77 13.39 -14.65
N ALA A 9 -8.53 14.61 -15.12
CA ALA A 9 -7.78 14.86 -16.33
C ALA A 9 -6.56 15.72 -15.94
N ARG A 10 -5.39 15.30 -16.38
CA ARG A 10 -4.12 15.96 -16.10
C ARG A 10 -3.10 15.67 -17.20
N ARG A 11 -2.07 16.48 -17.29
CA ARG A 11 -1.02 16.33 -18.31
C ARG A 11 0.09 15.38 -17.88
N LYS A 12 0.43 15.36 -16.59
CA LYS A 12 1.48 14.49 -16.05
C LYS A 12 0.91 13.13 -15.65
N ASN A 13 1.65 12.07 -15.89
CA ASN A 13 1.27 10.70 -15.52
C ASN A 13 1.50 10.40 -14.03
N TYR A 14 2.03 11.34 -13.26
CA TYR A 14 2.26 11.19 -11.83
C TYR A 14 1.78 12.42 -11.06
N LEU A 15 1.41 12.23 -9.80
CA LEU A 15 1.08 13.29 -8.87
C LEU A 15 2.02 13.23 -7.66
N ASP A 16 2.41 14.39 -7.15
CA ASP A 16 3.06 14.44 -5.85
C ASP A 16 2.04 14.12 -4.76
N ILE A 17 2.19 12.94 -4.16
CA ILE A 17 1.27 12.48 -3.11
C ILE A 17 1.35 13.36 -1.87
N SER A 18 2.51 13.94 -1.57
CA SER A 18 2.66 14.82 -0.41
C SER A 18 1.85 16.11 -0.59
N ASP A 19 1.85 16.65 -1.80
CA ASP A 19 1.05 17.83 -2.12
C ASP A 19 -0.44 17.48 -2.15
N LEU A 20 -0.80 16.32 -2.72
CA LEU A 20 -2.16 15.82 -2.69
C LEU A 20 -2.66 15.59 -1.24
N GLU A 21 -1.83 14.99 -0.37
CA GLU A 21 -2.14 14.82 1.05
C GLU A 21 -2.37 16.15 1.76
N SER A 22 -1.58 17.18 1.44
CA SER A 22 -1.72 18.52 2.03
C SER A 22 -3.02 19.22 1.63
N LYS A 23 -3.44 19.04 0.39
CA LYS A 23 -4.65 19.65 -0.19
C LYS A 23 -5.92 18.97 0.31
N ILE A 24 -5.92 17.66 0.36
CA ILE A 24 -7.02 16.88 0.90
C ILE A 24 -6.56 16.37 2.26
N LYS A 25 -6.90 17.06 3.35
CA LYS A 25 -6.51 16.65 4.72
C LYS A 25 -6.98 15.23 5.00
N PHE A 26 -6.14 14.27 4.72
CA PHE A 26 -6.37 12.88 5.09
C PHE A 26 -5.95 12.69 6.52
N THR A 27 -6.75 11.93 7.24
CA THR A 27 -6.30 11.38 8.50
C THR A 27 -5.28 10.26 8.25
N ASP A 28 -4.57 9.86 9.28
CA ASP A 28 -3.65 8.72 9.22
C ASP A 28 -4.31 7.40 8.78
N LYS A 29 -5.65 7.37 8.68
CA LYS A 29 -6.46 6.22 8.29
C LYS A 29 -6.84 6.19 6.82
N THR A 30 -6.69 7.30 6.09
CA THR A 30 -6.96 7.37 4.66
C THR A 30 -5.79 6.81 3.87
N ILE A 31 -6.08 5.96 2.90
CA ILE A 31 -5.06 5.30 2.07
C ILE A 31 -5.33 5.60 0.60
N PHE A 32 -4.27 5.97 -0.12
CA PHE A 32 -4.28 5.91 -1.57
C PHE A 32 -4.17 4.46 -2.01
N SER A 33 -5.24 3.92 -2.60
CA SER A 33 -5.27 2.55 -3.12
C SER A 33 -4.62 2.47 -4.50
N SER A 34 -4.89 3.46 -5.36
CA SER A 34 -4.20 3.62 -6.63
C SER A 34 -4.19 5.07 -7.09
N ILE A 35 -3.17 5.44 -7.84
CA ILE A 35 -3.07 6.71 -8.56
C ILE A 35 -2.53 6.37 -9.95
N ASP A 36 -3.36 6.59 -10.96
CA ASP A 36 -2.97 6.45 -12.36
C ASP A 36 -3.18 7.76 -13.12
N SER A 37 -2.93 7.78 -14.44
CA SER A 37 -3.04 9.00 -15.25
C SER A 37 -4.44 9.62 -15.27
N GLU A 38 -5.46 8.87 -14.95
CA GLU A 38 -6.86 9.29 -15.11
C GLU A 38 -7.67 9.24 -13.81
N SER A 39 -7.12 8.62 -12.76
CA SER A 39 -7.86 8.43 -11.52
C SER A 39 -6.99 8.46 -10.26
N ILE A 40 -7.64 8.78 -9.15
CA ILE A 40 -7.12 8.67 -7.79
C ILE A 40 -8.12 7.83 -7.01
N GLU A 41 -7.71 6.69 -6.50
CA GLU A 41 -8.55 5.84 -5.67
C GLU A 41 -8.07 5.91 -4.21
N LEU A 42 -9.02 6.13 -3.32
CA LEU A 42 -8.80 6.31 -1.89
C LEU A 42 -9.66 5.34 -1.09
N SER A 43 -9.08 4.72 -0.08
CA SER A 43 -9.82 4.01 0.95
C SER A 43 -9.94 4.89 2.19
N VAL A 44 -11.18 5.17 2.62
CA VAL A 44 -11.49 6.15 3.66
C VAL A 44 -12.36 5.51 4.73
N PRO A 45 -12.15 5.81 6.03
CA PRO A 45 -13.08 5.46 7.09
C PRO A 45 -14.48 5.99 6.79
N GLU A 46 -15.51 5.26 7.18
CA GLU A 46 -16.90 5.62 6.85
C GLU A 46 -17.28 6.98 7.44
N GLU A 47 -16.82 7.27 8.63
CA GLU A 47 -17.03 8.53 9.34
C GLU A 47 -16.42 9.77 8.63
N GLU A 48 -15.43 9.57 7.78
CA GLU A 48 -14.70 10.66 7.10
C GLU A 48 -15.12 10.89 5.65
N ILE A 49 -15.97 10.02 5.11
CA ILE A 49 -16.38 10.06 3.69
C ILE A 49 -16.99 11.39 3.31
N ASN A 50 -17.94 11.88 4.09
CA ASN A 50 -18.66 13.11 3.78
C ASN A 50 -17.71 14.32 3.80
N LEU A 51 -16.77 14.36 4.74
CA LEU A 51 -15.78 15.41 4.84
C LEU A 51 -14.89 15.45 3.58
N LEU A 52 -14.42 14.28 3.14
CA LEU A 52 -13.57 14.15 1.97
C LEU A 52 -14.34 14.51 0.69
N ILE A 53 -15.56 13.99 0.52
CA ILE A 53 -16.40 14.28 -0.66
C ILE A 53 -16.66 15.79 -0.75
N ASN A 54 -17.06 16.43 0.33
CA ASN A 54 -17.33 17.87 0.34
C ASN A 54 -16.10 18.68 -0.10
N LYS A 55 -14.93 18.32 0.40
CA LYS A 55 -13.70 18.99 0.04
C LYS A 55 -13.31 18.79 -1.43
N VAL A 56 -13.45 17.57 -1.95
CA VAL A 56 -13.19 17.29 -3.36
C VAL A 56 -14.20 17.96 -4.27
N LEU A 57 -15.47 18.06 -3.85
CA LEU A 57 -16.51 18.81 -4.56
C LEU A 57 -16.21 20.30 -4.58
N GLU A 58 -15.71 20.88 -3.48
CA GLU A 58 -15.29 22.27 -3.42
C GLU A 58 -14.20 22.58 -4.45
N TYR A 59 -13.18 21.73 -4.56
CA TYR A 59 -12.15 21.86 -5.59
C TYR A 59 -12.73 21.74 -7.01
N LYS A 60 -13.68 20.83 -7.22
CA LYS A 60 -14.34 20.65 -8.52
C LYS A 60 -15.16 21.88 -8.91
N LEU A 61 -15.94 22.43 -7.98
CA LEU A 61 -16.80 23.58 -8.23
C LEU A 61 -16.00 24.86 -8.51
N ASN A 62 -14.91 25.04 -7.79
CA ASN A 62 -14.05 26.23 -7.92
C ASN A 62 -13.02 26.08 -9.04
N ASP A 63 -12.91 24.92 -9.68
CA ASP A 63 -11.91 24.58 -10.71
C ASP A 63 -10.47 24.96 -10.32
N ASN A 64 -10.13 24.83 -9.04
CA ASN A 64 -8.89 25.30 -8.44
C ASN A 64 -8.04 24.17 -7.83
N PHE A 65 -8.18 22.96 -8.32
CA PHE A 65 -7.40 21.82 -7.81
C PHE A 65 -6.05 21.75 -8.53
N TYR A 66 -5.00 22.13 -7.84
CA TYR A 66 -3.62 22.07 -8.32
C TYR A 66 -2.81 21.10 -7.47
N ILE A 67 -1.96 20.31 -8.09
CA ILE A 67 -1.02 19.40 -7.44
C ILE A 67 0.33 19.59 -8.12
N ASP A 68 1.37 19.93 -7.36
CA ASP A 68 2.71 20.18 -7.88
C ASP A 68 2.67 21.23 -9.03
N ASP A 69 1.95 22.34 -8.78
CA ASP A 69 1.69 23.44 -9.74
C ASP A 69 0.98 23.02 -11.03
N GLU A 70 0.50 21.78 -11.13
CA GLU A 70 -0.28 21.32 -12.26
C GLU A 70 -1.78 21.38 -11.94
N LYS A 71 -2.55 21.95 -12.85
CA LYS A 71 -4.01 21.93 -12.75
C LYS A 71 -4.54 20.51 -12.99
N VAL A 72 -5.23 19.98 -12.01
CA VAL A 72 -5.89 18.68 -12.08
C VAL A 72 -7.41 18.90 -12.17
N THR A 73 -8.00 18.61 -13.30
CA THR A 73 -9.44 18.74 -13.49
C THR A 73 -10.16 17.50 -12.94
N ILE A 74 -11.05 17.69 -11.96
CA ILE A 74 -11.86 16.61 -11.39
C ILE A 74 -13.09 16.40 -12.28
N LYS A 75 -13.12 15.28 -13.01
CA LYS A 75 -14.24 14.92 -13.89
C LYS A 75 -15.39 14.29 -13.12
N GLU A 76 -15.09 13.33 -12.27
CA GLU A 76 -16.10 12.52 -11.61
C GLU A 76 -15.63 12.07 -10.22
N ILE A 77 -16.56 11.99 -9.29
CA ILE A 77 -16.34 11.42 -7.96
C ILE A 77 -17.34 10.28 -7.79
N LYS A 78 -16.85 9.08 -7.56
CA LYS A 78 -17.69 7.90 -7.32
C LYS A 78 -17.40 7.35 -5.93
N LEU A 79 -18.44 7.18 -5.15
CA LEU A 79 -18.39 6.22 -4.04
C LEU A 79 -18.49 4.83 -4.66
N THR A 80 -17.40 4.12 -4.61
CA THR A 80 -17.42 2.71 -4.88
C THR A 80 -17.62 2.03 -3.53
N GLU A 81 -18.82 1.49 -3.31
CA GLU A 81 -18.92 0.50 -2.28
C GLU A 81 -17.79 -0.50 -2.54
N HIS A 82 -17.05 -0.87 -1.49
CA HIS A 82 -16.35 -2.14 -1.54
C HIS A 82 -17.45 -3.15 -1.90
N LYS A 83 -17.73 -3.33 -3.18
CA LYS A 83 -18.27 -4.60 -3.60
C LYS A 83 -17.27 -5.54 -2.98
N ARG A 84 -17.64 -6.23 -1.91
CA ARG A 84 -16.99 -7.48 -1.56
C ARG A 84 -16.99 -8.21 -2.90
N LYS A 85 -15.89 -7.98 -3.68
CA LYS A 85 -15.66 -8.75 -4.89
C LYS A 85 -15.82 -10.15 -4.36
N ALA A 86 -16.81 -10.84 -4.89
CA ALA A 86 -17.13 -12.19 -4.53
C ALA A 86 -15.84 -12.86 -4.10
N GLU A 87 -15.72 -13.20 -2.83
CA GLU A 87 -14.57 -13.80 -2.16
C GLU A 87 -13.26 -13.60 -2.94
N GLU A 88 -12.64 -12.40 -2.81
CA GLU A 88 -11.26 -12.26 -3.32
C GLU A 88 -10.51 -13.42 -2.70
N LYS A 89 -10.09 -14.36 -3.55
CA LYS A 89 -9.32 -15.53 -3.10
C LYS A 89 -8.22 -14.99 -2.22
N LYS A 90 -8.39 -15.18 -0.92
CA LYS A 90 -7.37 -14.76 0.04
C LYS A 90 -6.12 -15.54 -0.35
N PHE A 91 -5.05 -14.81 -0.57
CA PHE A 91 -3.76 -15.44 -0.81
C PHE A 91 -3.44 -16.35 0.38
N LYS A 92 -2.96 -17.53 0.09
CA LYS A 92 -2.46 -18.50 1.07
C LYS A 92 -1.09 -18.98 0.65
N ILE A 93 -0.22 -19.16 1.62
CA ILE A 93 1.10 -19.75 1.41
C ILE A 93 0.91 -21.23 1.08
N LYS A 94 1.31 -21.62 -0.13
CA LYS A 94 1.21 -23.00 -0.61
C LYS A 94 2.56 -23.68 -0.56
N ASN A 95 2.57 -24.94 -0.16
CA ASN A 95 3.80 -25.74 -0.14
C ASN A 95 4.97 -25.06 0.62
N ASN A 96 4.64 -24.30 1.65
CA ASN A 96 5.61 -23.52 2.44
C ASN A 96 6.47 -22.53 1.64
N SER A 97 6.12 -22.25 0.40
CA SER A 97 6.89 -21.38 -0.48
C SER A 97 6.08 -20.17 -0.90
N LEU A 98 6.75 -19.04 -1.00
CA LEU A 98 6.19 -17.79 -1.42
C LEU A 98 7.20 -17.01 -2.26
N THR A 99 6.84 -16.62 -3.47
CA THR A 99 7.60 -15.63 -4.22
C THR A 99 6.92 -14.27 -4.15
N ILE A 100 7.67 -13.27 -3.72
CA ILE A 100 7.23 -11.86 -3.68
C ILE A 100 7.93 -11.14 -4.83
N VAL A 101 7.15 -10.59 -5.74
CA VAL A 101 7.66 -9.78 -6.85
C VAL A 101 7.40 -8.30 -6.55
N PHE A 102 8.45 -7.51 -6.38
CA PHE A 102 8.40 -6.06 -6.20
C PHE A 102 8.30 -5.40 -7.57
N LYS A 103 7.06 -5.09 -7.99
CA LYS A 103 6.76 -4.54 -9.33
C LYS A 103 7.05 -3.06 -9.48
N SER A 104 7.26 -2.38 -8.39
CA SER A 104 7.63 -0.98 -8.40
C SER A 104 8.73 -0.73 -7.37
N PRO A 105 9.51 0.36 -7.53
CA PRO A 105 10.56 0.69 -6.57
C PRO A 105 10.06 0.62 -5.15
N THR A 106 10.76 -0.09 -4.30
CA THR A 106 10.40 -0.35 -2.91
C THR A 106 11.48 0.17 -1.98
N ILE A 107 11.10 0.93 -0.96
CA ILE A 107 12.03 1.55 -0.02
C ILE A 107 11.68 1.11 1.38
N PHE A 108 12.62 0.52 2.09
CA PHE A 108 12.52 0.32 3.53
C PHE A 108 13.21 1.46 4.27
N LYS A 109 12.48 2.08 5.19
CA LYS A 109 12.97 3.21 5.97
C LYS A 109 12.60 3.08 7.44
N VAL A 110 13.58 3.24 8.32
CA VAL A 110 13.39 3.30 9.76
C VAL A 110 14.07 4.56 10.29
N GLY A 111 13.26 5.48 10.83
CA GLY A 111 13.75 6.82 11.18
C GLY A 111 14.24 7.56 9.94
N TYR A 112 15.49 7.96 9.92
CA TYR A 112 16.13 8.65 8.79
C TYR A 112 16.93 7.69 7.88
N ASN A 113 17.09 6.43 8.27
CA ASN A 113 17.94 5.47 7.56
C ASN A 113 17.14 4.71 6.49
N PHE A 114 17.69 4.65 5.29
CA PHE A 114 17.26 3.74 4.24
C PHE A 114 17.96 2.39 4.46
N LEU A 115 17.20 1.31 4.32
CA LEU A 115 17.67 -0.03 4.63
C LEU A 115 17.49 -0.93 3.42
N ASP A 116 18.44 -1.86 3.26
CA ASP A 116 18.34 -2.92 2.28
C ASP A 116 17.18 -3.87 2.62
N PHE A 117 16.85 -4.74 1.69
CA PHE A 117 15.83 -5.75 1.92
C PHE A 117 16.19 -6.65 3.09
N SER A 118 15.21 -6.96 3.91
CA SER A 118 15.23 -8.11 4.81
C SER A 118 13.81 -8.59 5.08
N VAL A 119 13.66 -9.89 5.33
CA VAL A 119 12.38 -10.52 5.67
C VAL A 119 11.76 -9.87 6.91
N SER A 120 12.60 -9.63 7.93
CA SER A 120 12.15 -9.00 9.18
C SER A 120 11.62 -7.59 8.92
N LEU A 121 12.30 -6.77 8.13
CA LEU A 121 11.81 -5.43 7.78
C LEU A 121 10.51 -5.48 6.98
N LEU A 122 10.42 -6.39 6.01
CA LEU A 122 9.21 -6.58 5.21
C LEU A 122 8.01 -6.82 6.12
N PHE A 123 8.08 -7.80 6.99
CA PHE A 123 6.95 -8.19 7.82
C PHE A 123 6.70 -7.22 8.99
N LEU A 124 7.73 -6.72 9.66
CA LEU A 124 7.56 -5.78 10.78
C LEU A 124 6.97 -4.44 10.32
N LEU A 125 7.45 -3.87 9.22
CA LEU A 125 6.91 -2.62 8.69
C LEU A 125 5.48 -2.82 8.17
N SER A 126 5.21 -3.97 7.54
CA SER A 126 3.88 -4.33 7.06
C SER A 126 2.90 -4.58 8.20
N ALA A 127 3.31 -5.29 9.26
CA ALA A 127 2.50 -5.48 10.47
C ALA A 127 2.22 -4.15 11.18
N LYS A 128 3.23 -3.28 11.30
CA LYS A 128 3.03 -1.92 11.85
C LYS A 128 2.01 -1.13 11.05
N LYS A 129 2.05 -1.22 9.73
CA LYS A 129 1.07 -0.59 8.84
C LYS A 129 -0.30 -1.24 9.03
N TYR A 130 -0.39 -2.56 9.00
CA TYR A 130 -1.62 -3.33 9.25
C TYR A 130 -2.29 -2.94 10.57
N ASN A 131 -1.54 -2.90 11.67
CA ASN A 131 -2.03 -2.62 13.01
C ASN A 131 -2.53 -1.17 13.19
N ARG A 132 -2.06 -0.22 12.38
CA ARG A 132 -2.62 1.14 12.34
C ARG A 132 -4.03 1.17 11.75
N PHE A 133 -4.32 0.25 10.83
CA PHE A 133 -5.61 0.17 10.15
C PHE A 133 -6.65 -0.67 10.89
N LEU A 134 -6.22 -1.75 11.53
CA LEU A 134 -7.10 -2.73 12.17
C LEU A 134 -6.82 -2.76 13.68
N LYS A 135 -7.47 -1.84 14.40
CA LYS A 135 -7.24 -1.66 15.85
C LYS A 135 -7.59 -2.90 16.68
N ASP A 136 -8.61 -3.65 16.27
CA ASP A 136 -9.18 -4.74 17.05
C ASP A 136 -8.50 -6.11 16.84
N ASN A 137 -7.66 -6.25 15.82
CA ASN A 137 -7.00 -7.51 15.46
C ASN A 137 -5.51 -7.31 15.18
N LYS A 138 -4.79 -6.75 16.14
CA LYS A 138 -3.36 -6.50 16.02
C LYS A 138 -2.59 -7.80 15.82
N ILE A 139 -1.62 -7.76 14.91
CA ILE A 139 -0.64 -8.82 14.70
C ILE A 139 0.64 -8.40 15.39
N ILE A 140 1.10 -9.23 16.31
CA ILE A 140 2.40 -9.11 16.96
C ILE A 140 3.27 -10.20 16.35
N LEU A 141 4.41 -9.81 15.80
CA LEU A 141 5.43 -10.70 15.25
C LEU A 141 6.60 -10.76 16.20
N ASP A 142 7.04 -11.96 16.50
CA ASP A 142 8.25 -12.19 17.25
C ASP A 142 9.47 -12.18 16.32
N LYS A 143 10.60 -11.69 16.82
CA LYS A 143 11.85 -11.70 16.07
C LYS A 143 12.32 -13.14 15.81
N GLU A 144 12.21 -14.03 16.79
CA GLU A 144 12.55 -15.44 16.66
C GLU A 144 11.70 -16.17 15.61
N GLU A 145 10.40 -15.81 15.50
CA GLU A 145 9.54 -16.33 14.42
C GLU A 145 10.05 -15.88 13.04
N LEU A 146 10.41 -14.60 12.92
CA LEU A 146 10.88 -14.05 11.63
C LEU A 146 12.20 -14.66 11.16
N GLU A 147 13.06 -15.05 12.10
CA GLU A 147 14.35 -15.72 11.81
C GLU A 147 14.16 -17.15 11.28
N LYS A 148 13.00 -17.77 11.47
CA LYS A 148 12.65 -19.09 10.92
C LYS A 148 12.27 -19.05 9.43
N ILE A 149 11.98 -17.86 8.88
CA ILE A 149 11.64 -17.69 7.47
C ILE A 149 12.93 -17.54 6.68
N ASN A 150 13.21 -18.50 5.81
CA ASN A 150 14.43 -18.50 5.04
C ASN A 150 14.25 -17.80 3.69
N VAL A 151 15.26 -17.05 3.25
CA VAL A 151 15.37 -16.56 1.88
C VAL A 151 16.00 -17.68 1.05
N VAL A 152 15.26 -18.24 0.11
CA VAL A 152 15.73 -19.31 -0.78
C VAL A 152 16.42 -18.72 -2.00
N GLU A 153 15.89 -17.60 -2.50
CA GLU A 153 16.37 -16.91 -3.68
C GLU A 153 16.10 -15.42 -3.56
N GLU A 154 17.08 -14.61 -3.91
CA GLU A 154 16.99 -13.15 -3.87
C GLU A 154 17.57 -12.57 -5.17
N ASN A 155 16.68 -12.07 -6.04
CA ASN A 155 16.99 -11.44 -7.30
C ASN A 155 16.51 -9.98 -7.25
N LEU A 156 17.14 -9.17 -6.41
CA LEU A 156 16.81 -7.76 -6.23
C LEU A 156 17.85 -6.87 -6.90
N GLU A 157 17.35 -5.91 -7.66
CA GLU A 157 18.17 -4.89 -8.32
C GLU A 157 17.96 -3.55 -7.61
N LYS A 158 19.04 -2.79 -7.45
CA LYS A 158 18.96 -1.42 -6.95
C LYS A 158 18.29 -0.54 -8.00
N ALA A 159 17.31 0.23 -7.53
CA ALA A 159 16.59 1.22 -8.31
C ALA A 159 16.91 2.64 -7.79
N GLU A 160 16.28 3.67 -8.37
CA GLU A 160 16.51 5.05 -7.96
C GLU A 160 16.18 5.30 -6.46
N PHE A 161 16.84 6.26 -5.85
CA PHE A 161 16.56 6.75 -4.48
C PHE A 161 16.62 5.71 -3.36
N ASN A 162 17.66 4.87 -3.36
CA ASN A 162 17.84 3.80 -2.35
C ASN A 162 16.65 2.83 -2.30
N SER A 163 16.05 2.57 -3.44
CA SER A 163 14.99 1.58 -3.61
C SER A 163 15.51 0.33 -4.30
N PHE A 164 14.72 -0.71 -4.27
CA PHE A 164 14.96 -1.97 -4.98
C PHE A 164 13.71 -2.44 -5.71
N MET A 165 13.90 -3.27 -6.73
CA MET A 165 12.88 -4.00 -7.48
C MET A 165 13.35 -5.43 -7.71
N GLY A 166 12.46 -6.31 -8.15
CA GLY A 166 12.82 -7.68 -8.46
C GLY A 166 12.00 -8.68 -7.65
N GLU A 167 12.56 -9.83 -7.35
CA GLU A 167 11.82 -10.89 -6.67
C GLU A 167 12.63 -11.56 -5.56
N VAL A 168 11.88 -12.06 -4.56
CA VAL A 168 12.45 -12.82 -3.45
C VAL A 168 11.57 -14.05 -3.23
N LYS A 169 12.20 -15.21 -3.11
CA LYS A 169 11.56 -16.47 -2.76
C LYS A 169 11.83 -16.80 -1.30
N LEU A 170 10.76 -17.01 -0.55
CA LEU A 170 10.77 -17.30 0.88
C LEU A 170 10.30 -18.72 1.14
N ASP A 171 10.91 -19.36 2.14
CA ASP A 171 10.51 -20.66 2.66
C ASP A 171 9.96 -20.54 4.08
N PHE A 172 8.78 -21.08 4.30
CA PHE A 172 8.03 -21.10 5.55
C PHE A 172 7.96 -22.49 6.19
N SER A 173 8.85 -23.41 5.81
CA SER A 173 8.82 -24.80 6.30
C SER A 173 8.96 -24.88 7.83
N ASN A 174 9.67 -23.94 8.44
CA ASN A 174 9.90 -23.90 9.89
C ASN A 174 8.83 -23.06 10.64
N ILE A 175 7.76 -22.65 9.95
CA ILE A 175 6.65 -21.89 10.52
C ILE A 175 5.43 -22.81 10.63
N SER A 176 4.81 -22.87 11.79
CA SER A 176 3.57 -23.67 11.98
C SER A 176 2.41 -23.10 11.15
N ASP A 177 1.42 -23.90 10.85
CA ASP A 177 0.25 -23.45 10.07
C ASP A 177 -0.53 -22.37 10.77
N GLU A 178 -0.59 -22.39 12.10
CA GLU A 178 -1.23 -21.33 12.90
C GLU A 178 -0.46 -20.02 12.79
N GLU A 179 0.87 -20.07 12.84
CA GLU A 179 1.73 -18.88 12.68
C GLU A 179 1.66 -18.35 11.23
N LYS A 180 1.56 -19.20 10.21
CA LYS A 180 1.41 -18.79 8.80
C LYS A 180 0.19 -17.93 8.59
N GLU A 181 -0.90 -18.16 9.30
CA GLU A 181 -2.11 -17.33 9.17
C GLU A 181 -1.83 -15.84 9.46
N LYS A 182 -0.95 -15.52 10.40
CA LYS A 182 -0.54 -14.13 10.69
C LYS A 182 0.14 -13.51 9.47
N TYR A 183 1.06 -14.23 8.84
CA TYR A 183 1.78 -13.77 7.64
C TYR A 183 0.84 -13.65 6.44
N GLU A 184 -0.05 -14.59 6.22
CA GLU A 184 -1.06 -14.53 5.16
C GLU A 184 -1.98 -13.30 5.30
N ARG A 185 -2.36 -12.94 6.53
CA ARG A 185 -3.14 -11.72 6.79
C ARG A 185 -2.37 -10.47 6.42
N ILE A 186 -1.08 -10.40 6.77
CA ILE A 186 -0.21 -9.29 6.40
C ILE A 186 -0.04 -9.24 4.87
N LEU A 187 0.23 -10.38 4.23
CA LEU A 187 0.43 -10.49 2.78
C LEU A 187 -0.82 -10.04 2.02
N ASN A 188 -1.99 -10.48 2.43
CA ASN A 188 -3.27 -10.04 1.84
C ASN A 188 -3.49 -8.52 2.00
N PHE A 189 -3.03 -7.96 3.11
CA PHE A 189 -3.11 -6.53 3.34
C PHE A 189 -2.15 -5.76 2.42
N ILE A 190 -0.89 -6.17 2.31
CA ILE A 190 0.10 -5.47 1.49
C ILE A 190 -0.11 -5.65 -0.01
N LEU A 191 -0.74 -6.73 -0.46
CA LEU A 191 -1.20 -6.89 -1.84
C LEU A 191 -2.11 -5.73 -2.27
N LYS A 192 -2.96 -5.27 -1.36
CA LYS A 192 -3.90 -4.17 -1.62
C LYS A 192 -3.31 -2.79 -1.38
N ASN A 193 -2.46 -2.69 -0.36
CA ASN A 193 -2.01 -1.41 0.19
C ASN A 193 -0.53 -1.12 -0.08
N GLY A 194 0.14 -1.99 -0.81
CA GLY A 194 1.58 -1.93 -1.06
C GLY A 194 2.42 -2.12 0.20
N VAL A 195 3.69 -2.44 -0.02
CA VAL A 195 4.74 -2.46 1.01
C VAL A 195 5.49 -1.14 0.98
N ALA A 196 6.18 -0.83 2.05
CA ALA A 196 7.14 0.24 2.13
C ALA A 196 6.67 1.63 2.59
N TYR A 197 7.65 2.51 2.74
CA TYR A 197 7.50 3.84 3.29
C TYR A 197 6.77 4.78 2.31
N LYS A 198 6.12 5.82 2.87
CA LYS A 198 5.42 6.91 2.15
C LYS A 198 6.11 7.33 0.86
N HIS A 199 5.35 7.53 -0.20
CA HIS A 199 5.90 7.43 -1.51
C HIS A 199 5.36 8.45 -2.44
N LYS A 200 6.26 9.21 -2.85
CA LYS A 200 6.14 9.93 -4.09
C LYS A 200 6.26 8.89 -5.21
N LYS A 201 5.18 8.63 -5.98
CA LYS A 201 5.20 7.78 -7.19
C LYS A 201 5.12 6.26 -6.99
N HIS A 202 3.94 5.69 -6.83
CA HIS A 202 3.63 4.26 -7.05
C HIS A 202 4.61 3.22 -6.45
N TYR A 203 5.31 3.55 -5.37
CA TYR A 203 6.26 2.66 -4.72
C TYR A 203 5.58 1.51 -3.99
N GLY A 204 6.27 0.37 -3.91
CA GLY A 204 5.89 -0.76 -3.08
C GLY A 204 4.74 -1.61 -3.60
N LYS A 205 4.41 -1.56 -4.89
CA LYS A 205 3.47 -2.53 -5.49
C LYS A 205 4.13 -3.89 -5.57
N ILE A 206 3.43 -4.91 -5.09
CA ILE A 206 3.89 -6.29 -5.12
C ILE A 206 2.89 -7.22 -5.80
N ASN A 207 3.40 -8.35 -6.26
CA ASN A 207 2.62 -9.56 -6.55
C ASN A 207 3.12 -10.69 -5.66
N LEU A 208 2.24 -11.66 -5.39
CA LEU A 208 2.57 -12.91 -4.72
C LEU A 208 2.30 -14.07 -5.68
N ILE A 209 3.25 -15.00 -5.74
CA ILE A 209 3.21 -16.20 -6.59
C ILE A 209 3.42 -17.44 -5.72
#